data_2e2a20c1eb453ce52b548d32e160b3c1
#
_entry.id   2e2a20c1eb453ce52b548d32e160b3c1
#
_cell.length_a   1.000
_cell.length_b   1.000
_cell.length_c   1.000
_cell.angle_alpha   90.00
_cell.angle_beta   90.00
_cell.angle_gamma   90.00
#
_symmetry.space_group_name_H-M   'P 1'
#
loop_
_entity.id
_entity.type
_entity.pdbx_description
1 polymer ?
#
loop_
_entity_poly.entity_id
_entity_poly.type
_entity_poly.pdbx_seq_one_letter_code
_entity_poly.pdbx_strand_id
1 'polypeptide(L)'
;MKTRINDSIQQHQVYPCSYTSIHIVDWKKFTSENLKVHDRVPVNPNTGKLIHSVCLRNDSAMSILVDAFVENALQYSKKKKARQCECVIYPDNYKDTDWVLFVEMKYAENEIAAFRKENDYPNNMIEQIKQTVQFFKDKCILPQEKEVYAIVSFPNLLSAFNSTIFSIDAINDFYLDYGIIIRGTNNAEIISSDNIKLIG
;
A
#
# COMPACT_ATOMS: atom_id res chain seq x y z
N MET A 1 2.40 -16.11 -5.72
CA MET A 1 2.71 -14.67 -5.87
C MET A 1 4.18 -14.37 -5.61
N LYS A 2 4.76 -14.70 -4.48
CA LYS A 2 6.17 -14.44 -4.11
C LYS A 2 7.19 -14.78 -5.21
N THR A 3 7.12 -15.98 -5.79
CA THR A 3 8.03 -16.39 -6.90
C THR A 3 7.86 -15.47 -8.11
N ARG A 4 6.61 -15.18 -8.52
CA ARG A 4 6.34 -14.30 -9.67
C ARG A 4 6.88 -12.87 -9.45
N ILE A 5 6.82 -12.36 -8.21
CA ILE A 5 7.42 -11.07 -7.85
C ILE A 5 8.94 -11.13 -7.97
N ASN A 6 9.58 -12.12 -7.36
CA ASN A 6 11.05 -12.31 -7.42
C ASN A 6 11.56 -12.39 -8.85
N ASP A 7 10.83 -13.07 -9.74
CA ASP A 7 11.20 -13.23 -11.14
C ASP A 7 11.05 -11.92 -11.95
N SER A 8 10.15 -11.03 -11.53
CA SER A 8 9.77 -9.82 -12.27
C SER A 8 10.37 -8.53 -11.71
N ILE A 9 10.67 -8.49 -10.40
CA ILE A 9 11.11 -7.30 -9.68
C ILE A 9 12.41 -7.62 -8.95
N GLN A 10 13.51 -7.02 -9.37
CA GLN A 10 14.85 -7.32 -8.83
C GLN A 10 15.15 -6.58 -7.51
N GLN A 11 14.50 -5.46 -7.26
CA GLN A 11 14.82 -4.59 -6.13
C GLN A 11 13.58 -4.40 -5.25
N HIS A 12 13.39 -5.34 -4.34
CA HIS A 12 12.33 -5.31 -3.33
C HIS A 12 12.80 -5.97 -2.04
N GLN A 13 12.08 -5.73 -0.96
CA GLN A 13 12.35 -6.31 0.35
C GLN A 13 11.10 -6.94 0.92
N VAL A 14 11.18 -8.22 1.30
CA VAL A 14 10.06 -8.98 1.83
C VAL A 14 10.15 -9.04 3.36
N TYR A 15 9.05 -8.68 4.02
CA TYR A 15 8.86 -8.79 5.48
C TYR A 15 7.79 -9.85 5.76
N PRO A 16 8.17 -11.05 6.23
CA PRO A 16 7.21 -12.03 6.75
C PRO A 16 6.64 -11.52 8.09
N CYS A 17 5.33 -11.52 8.23
CA CYS A 17 4.65 -11.01 9.41
C CYS A 17 3.55 -11.96 9.86
N SER A 18 3.46 -12.20 11.18
CA SER A 18 2.35 -12.92 11.82
C SER A 18 1.92 -12.20 13.11
N TYR A 19 2.15 -10.90 13.16
CA TYR A 19 1.77 -10.06 14.30
C TYR A 19 0.26 -9.81 14.32
N THR A 20 -0.32 -9.67 15.49
CA THR A 20 -1.75 -9.29 15.65
C THR A 20 -2.01 -7.84 15.27
N SER A 21 -0.99 -7.00 15.31
CA SER A 21 -1.01 -5.63 14.80
C SER A 21 0.23 -5.38 13.96
N ILE A 22 0.04 -4.92 12.73
CA ILE A 22 1.10 -4.74 11.75
C ILE A 22 1.12 -3.27 11.35
N HIS A 23 2.21 -2.58 11.68
CA HIS A 23 2.40 -1.17 11.40
C HIS A 23 3.39 -0.97 10.27
N ILE A 24 2.96 -0.32 9.19
CA ILE A 24 3.74 -0.06 7.99
C ILE A 24 4.08 1.43 7.93
N VAL A 25 5.37 1.74 7.78
CA VAL A 25 5.90 3.10 7.79
C VAL A 25 6.85 3.28 6.62
N ASP A 26 6.70 4.35 5.87
CA ASP A 26 7.76 4.86 4.99
C ASP A 26 8.89 5.42 5.88
N TRP A 27 9.85 4.54 6.19
CA TRP A 27 10.94 4.82 7.12
C TRP A 27 11.97 5.80 6.54
N LYS A 28 12.03 5.93 5.21
CA LYS A 28 12.88 6.90 4.49
C LYS A 28 12.58 8.35 4.90
N LYS A 29 11.35 8.61 5.35
CA LYS A 29 10.97 9.92 5.89
C LYS A 29 11.69 10.28 7.20
N PHE A 30 12.11 9.29 7.97
CA PHE A 30 12.68 9.46 9.31
C PHE A 30 14.16 9.06 9.39
N THR A 31 14.63 8.24 8.46
CA THR A 31 15.99 7.70 8.40
C THR A 31 16.44 7.56 6.94
N SER A 32 17.62 7.00 6.69
CA SER A 32 18.09 6.63 5.35
C SER A 32 17.55 5.27 4.86
N GLU A 33 16.79 4.57 5.69
CA GLU A 33 16.24 3.25 5.34
C GLU A 33 14.90 3.38 4.61
N ASN A 34 14.54 2.34 3.86
CA ASN A 34 13.26 2.27 3.14
C ASN A 34 12.09 1.98 4.11
N LEU A 35 10.95 1.54 3.57
CA LEU A 35 9.80 1.10 4.34
C LEU A 35 10.18 0.07 5.40
N LYS A 36 9.56 0.16 6.58
CA LYS A 36 9.67 -0.84 7.64
C LYS A 36 8.31 -1.29 8.15
N VAL A 37 8.31 -2.51 8.66
CA VAL A 37 7.15 -3.15 9.27
C VAL A 37 7.44 -3.42 10.74
N HIS A 38 6.48 -3.07 11.61
CA HIS A 38 6.60 -3.20 13.06
C HIS A 38 5.38 -3.95 13.64
N ASP A 39 5.59 -4.62 14.77
CA ASP A 39 4.54 -5.30 15.56
C ASP A 39 3.78 -4.38 16.52
N ARG A 40 4.19 -3.13 16.63
CA ARG A 40 3.63 -2.09 17.51
C ARG A 40 3.82 -0.71 16.87
N VAL A 41 3.11 0.27 17.41
CA VAL A 41 3.27 1.66 16.96
C VAL A 41 4.74 2.06 17.04
N PRO A 42 5.35 2.42 15.91
CA PRO A 42 6.78 2.71 15.86
C PRO A 42 7.12 4.05 16.50
N VAL A 43 8.37 4.16 16.94
CA VAL A 43 8.92 5.38 17.53
C VAL A 43 9.97 5.97 16.61
N ASN A 44 9.92 7.27 16.40
CA ASN A 44 10.92 8.01 15.63
C ASN A 44 12.27 7.96 16.36
N PRO A 45 13.31 7.37 15.74
CA PRO A 45 14.61 7.19 16.39
C PRO A 45 15.32 8.50 16.74
N ASN A 46 14.98 9.58 16.03
CA ASN A 46 15.63 10.88 16.23
C ASN A 46 14.93 11.75 17.28
N THR A 47 13.62 11.57 17.50
CA THR A 47 12.83 12.46 18.35
C THR A 47 12.14 11.75 19.52
N GLY A 48 12.11 10.43 19.56
CA GLY A 48 11.38 9.64 20.55
C GLY A 48 9.85 9.73 20.47
N LYS A 49 9.29 10.42 19.45
CA LYS A 49 7.84 10.56 19.27
C LYS A 49 7.26 9.36 18.54
N LEU A 50 6.00 9.02 18.82
CA LEU A 50 5.27 8.00 18.08
C LEU A 50 5.12 8.41 16.61
N ILE A 51 5.23 7.44 15.71
CA ILE A 51 5.02 7.63 14.27
C ILE A 51 3.66 7.04 13.93
N HIS A 52 2.80 7.83 13.30
CA HIS A 52 1.59 7.32 12.68
C HIS A 52 1.92 6.44 11.49
N SER A 53 1.15 5.38 11.28
CA SER A 53 1.43 4.33 10.30
C SER A 53 0.14 3.86 9.63
N VAL A 54 0.27 3.15 8.53
CA VAL A 54 -0.81 2.26 8.09
C VAL A 54 -0.81 1.05 9.00
N CYS A 55 -1.96 0.74 9.60
CA CYS A 55 -2.14 -0.33 10.57
C CYS A 55 -3.07 -1.42 10.02
N LEU A 56 -2.60 -2.66 10.02
CA LEU A 56 -3.43 -3.82 9.74
C LEU A 56 -3.67 -4.60 11.04
N ARG A 57 -4.94 -4.75 11.42
CA ARG A 57 -5.35 -5.66 12.49
C ARG A 57 -5.41 -7.09 11.94
N ASN A 58 -4.75 -8.01 12.61
CA ASN A 58 -4.59 -9.41 12.22
C ASN A 58 -4.81 -10.33 13.43
N ASP A 59 -6.02 -10.28 14.00
CA ASP A 59 -6.34 -10.92 15.28
C ASP A 59 -6.06 -12.42 15.30
N SER A 60 -6.14 -13.08 14.13
CA SER A 60 -5.80 -14.50 13.97
C SER A 60 -4.29 -14.78 13.84
N ALA A 61 -3.44 -13.76 13.87
CA ALA A 61 -2.01 -13.86 13.63
C ALA A 61 -1.65 -14.65 12.34
N MET A 62 -2.46 -14.46 11.30
CA MET A 62 -2.26 -15.08 9.99
C MET A 62 -0.90 -14.69 9.41
N SER A 63 -0.19 -15.64 8.81
CA SER A 63 1.08 -15.36 8.12
C SER A 63 0.83 -14.61 6.83
N ILE A 64 1.41 -13.42 6.73
CA ILE A 64 1.36 -12.56 5.55
C ILE A 64 2.75 -12.12 5.13
N LEU A 65 2.89 -11.67 3.89
CA LEU A 65 4.08 -11.03 3.37
C LEU A 65 3.77 -9.57 3.04
N VAL A 66 4.64 -8.68 3.51
CA VAL A 66 4.72 -7.30 3.05
C VAL A 66 5.92 -7.18 2.14
N ASP A 67 5.67 -6.89 0.87
CA ASP A 67 6.70 -6.79 -0.16
C ASP A 67 6.88 -5.32 -0.54
N ALA A 68 7.95 -4.71 -0.04
CA ALA A 68 8.27 -3.30 -0.18
C ALA A 68 9.17 -3.06 -1.39
N PHE A 69 8.86 -2.04 -2.19
CA PHE A 69 9.60 -1.71 -3.39
C PHE A 69 10.68 -0.67 -3.12
N VAL A 70 11.89 -0.95 -3.64
CA VAL A 70 12.93 0.07 -3.72
C VAL A 70 12.59 1.05 -4.85
N GLU A 71 13.03 2.28 -4.74
CA GLU A 71 12.73 3.32 -5.73
C GLU A 71 13.07 2.87 -7.16
N ASN A 72 12.13 3.02 -8.08
CA ASN A 72 12.22 2.59 -9.47
C ASN A 72 12.35 1.06 -9.68
N ALA A 73 11.82 0.24 -8.78
CA ALA A 73 11.86 -1.22 -8.88
C ALA A 73 11.01 -1.75 -10.05
N LEU A 74 9.90 -1.10 -10.36
CA LEU A 74 8.97 -1.57 -11.39
C LEU A 74 9.40 -1.13 -12.79
N GLN A 75 10.12 -2.00 -13.48
CA GLN A 75 10.70 -1.72 -14.80
C GLN A 75 10.13 -2.62 -15.89
N TYR A 76 9.49 -2.03 -16.89
CA TYR A 76 9.16 -2.74 -18.14
C TYR A 76 10.39 -2.98 -19.01
N SER A 77 11.31 -2.02 -19.01
CA SER A 77 12.61 -2.08 -19.71
C SER A 77 13.57 -1.07 -19.06
N LYS A 78 14.84 -1.06 -19.51
CA LYS A 78 15.85 -0.07 -19.06
C LYS A 78 15.40 1.39 -19.20
N LYS A 79 14.47 1.68 -20.14
CA LYS A 79 14.00 3.04 -20.44
C LYS A 79 12.55 3.31 -19.99
N LYS A 80 11.78 2.27 -19.68
CA LYS A 80 10.36 2.41 -19.32
C LYS A 80 10.13 1.87 -17.92
N LYS A 81 9.76 2.76 -17.00
CA LYS A 81 9.42 2.45 -15.60
C LYS A 81 7.95 2.72 -15.37
N ALA A 82 7.32 1.97 -14.49
CA ALA A 82 6.02 2.32 -13.93
C ALA A 82 6.24 3.20 -12.68
N ARG A 83 5.29 4.09 -12.40
CA ARG A 83 5.17 4.64 -11.05
C ARG A 83 4.80 3.50 -10.12
N GLN A 84 5.25 3.56 -8.89
CA GLN A 84 5.06 2.48 -7.93
C GLN A 84 4.52 3.00 -6.61
N CYS A 85 3.68 2.20 -5.96
CA CYS A 85 3.31 2.38 -4.57
C CYS A 85 4.42 1.87 -3.63
N GLU A 86 4.26 2.10 -2.33
CA GLU A 86 5.28 1.73 -1.34
C GLU A 86 5.42 0.22 -1.17
N CYS A 87 4.32 -0.52 -1.13
CA CYS A 87 4.35 -1.97 -0.97
C CYS A 87 3.08 -2.67 -1.44
N VAL A 88 3.18 -4.00 -1.58
CA VAL A 88 2.07 -4.93 -1.73
C VAL A 88 2.06 -5.92 -0.58
N ILE A 89 0.86 -6.30 -0.11
CA ILE A 89 0.63 -7.19 1.03
C ILE A 89 -0.30 -8.30 0.61
N TYR A 90 0.02 -9.52 1.01
CA TYR A 90 -0.76 -10.71 0.65
C TYR A 90 -0.49 -11.86 1.62
N PRO A 91 -1.39 -12.89 1.73
CA PRO A 91 -1.15 -14.10 2.51
C PRO A 91 0.13 -14.83 2.07
N ASP A 92 0.91 -15.37 3.01
CA ASP A 92 2.19 -16.05 2.71
C ASP A 92 2.00 -17.23 1.75
N ASN A 93 0.97 -18.05 1.96
CA ASN A 93 0.60 -19.16 1.08
C ASN A 93 -0.45 -18.74 0.04
N TYR A 94 -0.19 -17.62 -0.66
CA TYR A 94 -1.10 -16.97 -1.59
C TYR A 94 -1.68 -17.91 -2.65
N LYS A 95 -3.00 -17.84 -2.81
CA LYS A 95 -3.80 -18.42 -3.89
C LYS A 95 -4.45 -17.29 -4.68
N ASP A 96 -4.82 -17.53 -5.93
CA ASP A 96 -5.42 -16.48 -6.77
C ASP A 96 -6.80 -16.01 -6.27
N THR A 97 -7.44 -16.73 -5.34
CA THR A 97 -8.65 -16.32 -4.61
C THR A 97 -8.37 -15.37 -3.44
N ASP A 98 -7.15 -15.36 -2.91
CA ASP A 98 -6.80 -14.59 -1.72
C ASP A 98 -6.75 -13.08 -2.03
N TRP A 99 -6.93 -12.25 -1.01
CA TRP A 99 -6.81 -10.81 -1.16
C TRP A 99 -5.38 -10.37 -1.45
N VAL A 100 -5.26 -9.24 -2.15
CA VAL A 100 -4.01 -8.51 -2.36
C VAL A 100 -4.25 -7.04 -2.05
N LEU A 101 -3.44 -6.45 -1.19
CA LEU A 101 -3.54 -5.06 -0.76
C LEU A 101 -2.31 -4.26 -1.22
N PHE A 102 -2.52 -3.22 -1.98
CA PHE A 102 -1.51 -2.23 -2.34
C PHE A 102 -1.59 -1.03 -1.40
N VAL A 103 -0.45 -0.52 -0.97
CA VAL A 103 -0.38 0.61 -0.04
C VAL A 103 0.51 1.70 -0.61
N GLU A 104 -0.06 2.90 -0.69
CA GLU A 104 0.68 4.14 -0.96
C GLU A 104 0.46 5.09 0.20
N MET A 105 1.53 5.71 0.70
CA MET A 105 1.45 6.64 1.81
C MET A 105 2.36 7.85 1.63
N LYS A 106 1.89 9.01 2.13
CA LYS A 106 2.67 10.25 2.17
C LYS A 106 2.54 10.91 3.53
N TYR A 107 3.64 11.39 4.07
CA TYR A 107 3.66 12.18 5.30
C TYR A 107 3.63 13.66 4.95
N ALA A 108 2.44 14.26 5.02
CA ALA A 108 2.29 15.71 4.85
C ALA A 108 2.33 16.42 6.20
N GLU A 109 2.84 17.64 6.24
CA GLU A 109 2.93 18.42 7.49
C GLU A 109 1.56 18.80 8.03
N ASN A 110 0.61 19.09 7.15
CA ASN A 110 -0.78 19.45 7.47
C ASN A 110 -1.68 19.23 6.25
N GLU A 111 -2.99 19.41 6.42
CA GLU A 111 -3.99 19.25 5.35
C GLU A 111 -3.73 20.17 4.16
N ILE A 112 -3.34 21.43 4.40
CA ILE A 112 -3.05 22.38 3.33
C ILE A 112 -1.89 21.86 2.46
N ALA A 113 -0.84 21.33 3.07
CA ALA A 113 0.29 20.77 2.36
C ALA A 113 -0.09 19.48 1.60
N ALA A 114 -0.97 18.63 2.18
CA ALA A 114 -1.43 17.39 1.57
C ALA A 114 -2.26 17.63 0.31
N PHE A 115 -3.09 18.69 0.30
CA PHE A 115 -4.07 18.95 -0.76
C PHE A 115 -3.74 20.16 -1.65
N ARG A 116 -2.51 20.69 -1.56
CA ARG A 116 -2.06 21.74 -2.49
C ARG A 116 -2.10 21.24 -3.93
N LYS A 117 -2.66 22.09 -4.82
CA LYS A 117 -2.72 21.78 -6.27
C LYS A 117 -1.35 21.53 -6.88
N GLU A 118 -0.32 22.23 -6.40
CA GLU A 118 1.06 22.09 -6.88
C GLU A 118 1.66 20.71 -6.57
N ASN A 119 1.24 20.08 -5.46
CA ASN A 119 1.72 18.76 -5.06
C ASN A 119 0.88 17.65 -5.68
N ASP A 120 -0.42 17.88 -5.84
CA ASP A 120 -1.41 16.92 -6.35
C ASP A 120 -1.23 15.49 -5.77
N TYR A 121 -0.89 15.43 -4.49
CA TYR A 121 -0.54 14.16 -3.83
C TYR A 121 -1.62 13.09 -3.99
N PRO A 122 -2.90 13.37 -3.78
CA PRO A 122 -3.92 12.32 -3.86
C PRO A 122 -4.01 11.68 -5.24
N ASN A 123 -4.04 12.49 -6.32
CA ASN A 123 -4.08 11.97 -7.68
C ASN A 123 -2.78 11.23 -8.03
N ASN A 124 -1.63 11.75 -7.58
CA ASN A 124 -0.34 11.09 -7.77
C ASN A 124 -0.28 9.74 -7.05
N MET A 125 -0.83 9.63 -5.84
CA MET A 125 -0.87 8.38 -5.07
C MET A 125 -1.80 7.35 -5.73
N ILE A 126 -2.98 7.79 -6.20
CA ILE A 126 -3.90 6.94 -6.97
C ILE A 126 -3.22 6.43 -8.23
N GLU A 127 -2.52 7.29 -8.96
CA GLU A 127 -1.82 6.91 -10.19
C GLU A 127 -0.66 5.94 -9.92
N GLN A 128 0.04 6.05 -8.78
CA GLN A 128 1.04 5.07 -8.34
C GLN A 128 0.41 3.69 -8.10
N ILE A 129 -0.74 3.63 -7.42
CA ILE A 129 -1.50 2.38 -7.23
C ILE A 129 -1.88 1.78 -8.59
N LYS A 130 -2.53 2.56 -9.47
CA LYS A 130 -2.95 2.10 -10.80
C LYS A 130 -1.80 1.49 -11.60
N GLN A 131 -0.70 2.23 -11.72
CA GLN A 131 0.45 1.78 -12.50
C GLN A 131 1.13 0.56 -11.88
N THR A 132 1.15 0.45 -10.54
CA THR A 132 1.64 -0.75 -9.87
C THR A 132 0.76 -1.96 -10.17
N VAL A 133 -0.56 -1.84 -10.03
CA VAL A 133 -1.50 -2.93 -10.32
C VAL A 133 -1.42 -3.33 -11.80
N GLN A 134 -1.37 -2.36 -12.71
CA GLN A 134 -1.22 -2.63 -14.14
C GLN A 134 0.09 -3.37 -14.44
N PHE A 135 1.21 -2.94 -13.83
CA PHE A 135 2.48 -3.64 -13.97
C PHE A 135 2.40 -5.09 -13.49
N PHE A 136 1.73 -5.35 -12.38
CA PHE A 136 1.55 -6.70 -11.84
C PHE A 136 0.72 -7.59 -12.77
N LYS A 137 -0.31 -7.02 -13.41
CA LYS A 137 -1.13 -7.71 -14.42
C LYS A 137 -0.33 -7.96 -15.70
N ASP A 138 0.37 -6.97 -16.22
CA ASP A 138 1.20 -7.05 -17.44
C ASP A 138 2.35 -8.06 -17.31
N LYS A 139 2.90 -8.21 -16.11
CA LYS A 139 3.96 -9.18 -15.78
C LYS A 139 3.42 -10.55 -15.37
N CYS A 140 2.13 -10.78 -15.48
CA CYS A 140 1.47 -12.01 -15.04
C CYS A 140 1.75 -12.39 -13.58
N ILE A 141 2.08 -11.39 -12.72
CA ILE A 141 2.19 -11.58 -11.27
C ILE A 141 0.79 -11.81 -10.71
N LEU A 142 -0.20 -11.05 -11.21
CA LEU A 142 -1.62 -11.21 -10.94
C LEU A 142 -2.38 -11.59 -12.22
N PRO A 143 -3.48 -12.36 -12.12
CA PRO A 143 -4.43 -12.52 -13.22
C PRO A 143 -5.02 -11.17 -13.67
N GLN A 144 -5.40 -11.04 -14.96
CA GLN A 144 -5.94 -9.79 -15.49
C GLN A 144 -7.24 -9.36 -14.78
N GLU A 145 -8.13 -10.32 -14.50
CA GLU A 145 -9.42 -10.08 -13.84
C GLU A 145 -9.31 -10.04 -12.31
N LYS A 146 -8.09 -10.15 -11.74
CA LYS A 146 -7.94 -10.12 -10.28
C LYS A 146 -8.35 -8.77 -9.72
N GLU A 147 -9.36 -8.80 -8.85
CA GLU A 147 -9.73 -7.70 -7.99
C GLU A 147 -8.71 -7.55 -6.85
N VAL A 148 -8.33 -6.33 -6.56
CA VAL A 148 -7.35 -6.01 -5.52
C VAL A 148 -7.84 -4.87 -4.63
N TYR A 149 -7.29 -4.80 -3.44
CA TYR A 149 -7.54 -3.72 -2.49
C TYR A 149 -6.41 -2.69 -2.55
N ALA A 150 -6.73 -1.43 -2.23
CA ALA A 150 -5.73 -0.38 -2.14
C ALA A 150 -6.02 0.59 -1.00
N ILE A 151 -4.97 0.95 -0.29
CA ILE A 151 -4.95 2.04 0.68
C ILE A 151 -4.11 3.19 0.14
N VAL A 152 -4.72 4.37 0.15
CA VAL A 152 -4.03 5.64 -0.01
C VAL A 152 -4.06 6.33 1.34
N SER A 153 -2.90 6.67 1.90
CA SER A 153 -2.79 7.11 3.29
C SER A 153 -1.96 8.38 3.46
N PHE A 154 -2.48 9.29 4.30
CA PHE A 154 -1.67 10.31 4.98
C PHE A 154 -1.65 9.98 6.47
N PRO A 155 -0.72 9.14 6.96
CA PRO A 155 -0.81 8.55 8.28
C PRO A 155 -0.94 9.55 9.43
N ASN A 156 -0.37 10.75 9.29
CA ASN A 156 -0.45 11.82 10.28
C ASN A 156 -1.67 12.75 10.17
N LEU A 157 -2.55 12.52 9.17
CA LEU A 157 -3.76 13.33 8.93
C LEU A 157 -5.01 12.44 9.01
N LEU A 158 -5.36 12.01 10.22
CA LEU A 158 -6.39 10.98 10.45
C LEU A 158 -7.80 11.36 9.99
N SER A 159 -8.09 12.66 9.81
CA SER A 159 -9.43 13.15 9.47
C SER A 159 -9.58 13.62 8.00
N ALA A 160 -8.51 13.78 7.25
CA ALA A 160 -8.51 14.51 5.99
C ALA A 160 -9.06 13.74 4.78
N PHE A 161 -9.20 12.43 4.86
CA PHE A 161 -9.58 11.62 3.70
C PHE A 161 -11.08 11.51 3.43
N ASN A 162 -11.92 11.95 4.35
CA ASN A 162 -13.34 11.61 4.30
C ASN A 162 -14.20 12.46 3.37
N SER A 163 -13.67 13.50 2.68
CA SER A 163 -14.63 14.46 2.14
C SER A 163 -14.65 14.72 0.64
N THR A 164 -13.58 14.57 -0.12
CA THR A 164 -13.65 15.11 -1.50
C THR A 164 -13.01 14.28 -2.61
N ILE A 165 -11.99 13.48 -2.32
CA ILE A 165 -11.21 12.80 -3.37
C ILE A 165 -11.75 11.40 -3.63
N PHE A 166 -12.40 10.80 -2.64
CA PHE A 166 -13.02 9.49 -2.71
C PHE A 166 -14.55 9.62 -2.59
N SER A 167 -15.18 10.35 -3.52
CA SER A 167 -16.63 10.28 -3.67
C SER A 167 -17.03 8.83 -4.00
N ILE A 168 -18.25 8.46 -3.64
CA ILE A 168 -18.78 7.11 -3.93
C ILE A 168 -18.68 6.81 -5.43
N ASP A 169 -19.00 7.80 -6.27
CA ASP A 169 -18.95 7.66 -7.73
C ASP A 169 -17.52 7.43 -8.22
N ALA A 170 -16.54 8.24 -7.77
CA ALA A 170 -15.14 8.06 -8.15
C ALA A 170 -14.57 6.70 -7.71
N ILE A 171 -14.95 6.20 -6.54
CA ILE A 171 -14.56 4.86 -6.06
C ILE A 171 -15.17 3.77 -6.93
N ASN A 172 -16.45 3.91 -7.30
CA ASN A 172 -17.13 2.94 -8.15
C ASN A 172 -16.55 2.93 -9.56
N ASP A 173 -16.31 4.10 -10.15
CA ASP A 173 -15.66 4.21 -11.47
C ASP A 173 -14.28 3.58 -11.45
N PHE A 174 -13.51 3.81 -10.38
CA PHE A 174 -12.18 3.24 -10.22
C PHE A 174 -12.22 1.70 -10.11
N TYR A 175 -13.21 1.16 -9.40
CA TYR A 175 -13.44 -0.29 -9.33
C TYR A 175 -13.84 -0.86 -10.70
N LEU A 176 -14.78 -0.22 -11.39
CA LEU A 176 -15.28 -0.70 -12.71
C LEU A 176 -14.18 -0.68 -13.77
N ASP A 177 -13.35 0.37 -13.77
CA ASP A 177 -12.30 0.55 -14.78
C ASP A 177 -11.06 -0.32 -14.54
N TYR A 178 -10.70 -0.56 -13.28
CA TYR A 178 -9.39 -1.16 -12.93
C TYR A 178 -9.48 -2.41 -12.05
N GLY A 179 -10.65 -2.75 -11.52
CA GLY A 179 -10.81 -3.85 -10.55
C GLY A 179 -10.11 -3.57 -9.21
N ILE A 180 -10.02 -2.28 -8.81
CA ILE A 180 -9.32 -1.86 -7.59
C ILE A 180 -10.33 -1.29 -6.58
N ILE A 181 -10.46 -1.93 -5.43
CA ILE A 181 -11.25 -1.45 -4.30
C ILE A 181 -10.36 -0.52 -3.46
N ILE A 182 -10.48 0.77 -3.68
CA ILE A 182 -9.61 1.78 -3.05
C ILE A 182 -10.29 2.51 -1.90
N ARG A 183 -9.50 2.85 -0.85
CA ARG A 183 -9.94 3.71 0.26
C ARG A 183 -8.83 4.66 0.69
N GLY A 184 -9.25 5.87 1.06
CA GLY A 184 -8.40 6.82 1.78
C GLY A 184 -8.48 6.52 3.28
N THR A 185 -7.59 5.67 3.80
CA THR A 185 -7.61 5.25 5.20
C THR A 185 -6.21 4.85 5.67
N ASN A 186 -6.05 4.79 7.00
CA ASN A 186 -4.84 4.28 7.64
C ASN A 186 -5.02 2.87 8.21
N ASN A 187 -6.22 2.26 8.05
CA ASN A 187 -6.53 1.03 8.77
C ASN A 187 -7.18 -0.02 7.88
N ALA A 188 -6.78 -1.28 8.09
CA ALA A 188 -7.46 -2.44 7.55
C ALA A 188 -7.53 -3.56 8.59
N GLU A 189 -8.45 -4.50 8.39
CA GLU A 189 -8.64 -5.67 9.21
C GLU A 189 -8.54 -6.93 8.33
N ILE A 190 -7.62 -7.81 8.68
CA ILE A 190 -7.46 -9.11 8.05
C ILE A 190 -8.42 -10.08 8.73
N ILE A 191 -9.42 -10.56 8.00
CA ILE A 191 -10.45 -11.46 8.51
C ILE A 191 -10.07 -12.91 8.23
N SER A 192 -9.65 -13.20 6.99
CA SER A 192 -9.21 -14.52 6.53
C SER A 192 -8.25 -14.38 5.34
N SER A 193 -7.78 -15.48 4.78
CA SER A 193 -6.89 -15.42 3.60
C SER A 193 -7.57 -14.86 2.34
N ASP A 194 -8.89 -14.95 2.26
CA ASP A 194 -9.70 -14.49 1.13
C ASP A 194 -10.49 -13.20 1.43
N ASN A 195 -10.42 -12.70 2.68
CA ASN A 195 -11.21 -11.55 3.11
C ASN A 195 -10.39 -10.54 3.94
N ILE A 196 -10.34 -9.31 3.44
CA ILE A 196 -9.78 -8.13 4.12
C ILE A 196 -10.78 -6.98 4.08
N LYS A 197 -10.89 -6.23 5.16
CA LYS A 197 -11.77 -5.07 5.27
C LYS A 197 -10.96 -3.80 5.41
N LEU A 198 -11.14 -2.84 4.51
CA LEU A 198 -10.60 -1.49 4.65
C LEU A 198 -11.52 -0.69 5.59
N ILE A 199 -10.96 -0.12 6.66
CA ILE A 199 -11.69 0.59 7.71
C ILE A 199 -11.49 2.10 7.49
N GLY A 200 -12.58 2.83 7.27
CA GLY A 200 -12.58 4.28 7.06
C GLY A 200 -13.98 4.83 6.99
#